data_5c23ae7aa52524dd2376b45d0731cd87
#
_entry.id   5c23ae7aa52524dd2376b45d0731cd87
#
_cell.length_a   1.000
_cell.length_b   1.000
_cell.length_c   1.000
_cell.angle_alpha   90.00
_cell.angle_beta   90.00
_cell.angle_gamma   90.00
#
_symmetry.space_group_name_H-M   'P 1'
#
loop_
_entity.id
_entity.type
_entity.pdbx_description
1 polymer ?
#
loop_
_entity_poly.entity_id
_entity_poly.type
_entity_poly.pdbx_seq_one_letter_code
_entity_poly.pdbx_strand_id
1 'polypeptide(L)'
;MVIGVTKQAAIRRNFEDEFVAQLKAAGVNATPSYLYIPQDGPVGEAVLKQALKEAAADAVIITRLVRVQQKTEIAPGYYAPDPGMAIHPLYTTAWNDYYEPPIVYRSEVYTSETSLYDTAKNQVVWKGTAQTETSGNINQEIKRYATIVIGALKEKNLV
;
A
#
# COMPACT_ATOMS: atom_id res chain seq x y z
N MET A 1 -11.83 7.19 -13.15
CA MET A 1 -11.57 8.06 -11.96
C MET A 1 -10.96 7.24 -10.83
N VAL A 2 -10.03 7.79 -10.04
CA VAL A 2 -9.40 7.12 -8.88
C VAL A 2 -9.92 7.77 -7.59
N ILE A 3 -10.33 6.93 -6.62
CA ILE A 3 -10.83 7.33 -5.30
C ILE A 3 -10.02 6.64 -4.21
N GLY A 4 -9.33 7.41 -3.39
CA GLY A 4 -8.65 6.96 -2.18
C GLY A 4 -9.52 7.20 -0.95
N VAL A 5 -9.97 6.14 -0.29
CA VAL A 5 -10.82 6.24 0.91
C VAL A 5 -9.97 6.42 2.16
N THR A 6 -9.81 7.65 2.60
CA THR A 6 -9.10 8.04 3.83
C THR A 6 -9.66 9.35 4.37
N LYS A 7 -9.52 9.57 5.68
CA LYS A 7 -9.90 10.83 6.36
C LYS A 7 -8.80 11.89 6.31
N GLN A 8 -7.64 11.58 5.74
CA GLN A 8 -6.49 12.47 5.67
C GLN A 8 -6.33 13.02 4.25
N ALA A 9 -6.71 14.28 4.03
CA ALA A 9 -6.67 14.94 2.73
C ALA A 9 -5.34 14.81 2.00
N ALA A 10 -4.23 14.98 2.71
CA ALA A 10 -2.89 14.89 2.13
C ALA A 10 -2.56 13.48 1.62
N ILE A 11 -2.94 12.45 2.37
CA ILE A 11 -2.75 11.04 1.97
C ILE A 11 -3.65 10.71 0.78
N ARG A 12 -4.91 11.17 0.79
CA ARG A 12 -5.84 10.99 -0.32
C ARG A 12 -5.27 11.53 -1.62
N ARG A 13 -4.84 12.80 -1.60
CA ARG A 13 -4.29 13.46 -2.80
C ARG A 13 -3.05 12.76 -3.31
N ASN A 14 -2.09 12.47 -2.44
CA ASN A 14 -0.88 11.78 -2.81
C ASN A 14 -1.17 10.39 -3.40
N PHE A 15 -2.08 9.64 -2.81
CA PHE A 15 -2.51 8.33 -3.30
C PHE A 15 -3.16 8.42 -4.69
N GLU A 16 -4.14 9.31 -4.84
CA GLU A 16 -4.86 9.48 -6.10
C GLU A 16 -3.94 9.98 -7.22
N ASP A 17 -3.04 10.93 -6.93
CA ASP A 17 -2.08 11.48 -7.88
C ASP A 17 -1.08 10.42 -8.37
N GLU A 18 -0.51 9.63 -7.46
CA GLU A 18 0.43 8.56 -7.82
C GLU A 18 -0.25 7.47 -8.66
N PHE A 19 -1.47 7.07 -8.28
CA PHE A 19 -2.25 6.10 -9.03
C PHE A 19 -2.57 6.59 -10.43
N VAL A 20 -3.02 7.84 -10.54
CA VAL A 20 -3.32 8.50 -11.82
C VAL A 20 -2.08 8.59 -12.69
N ALA A 21 -0.92 8.96 -12.12
CA ALA A 21 0.33 9.04 -12.87
C ALA A 21 0.72 7.69 -13.48
N GLN A 22 0.62 6.60 -12.69
CA GLN A 22 0.94 5.26 -13.18
C GLN A 22 -0.09 4.73 -14.19
N LEU A 23 -1.38 5.02 -14.03
CA LEU A 23 -2.41 4.68 -15.01
C LEU A 23 -2.18 5.41 -16.34
N LYS A 24 -1.85 6.69 -16.29
CA LYS A 24 -1.49 7.48 -17.50
C LYS A 24 -0.25 6.92 -18.19
N ALA A 25 0.77 6.51 -17.44
CA ALA A 25 1.94 5.83 -17.99
C ALA A 25 1.60 4.47 -18.62
N ALA A 26 0.50 3.85 -18.20
CA ALA A 26 -0.05 2.64 -18.82
C ALA A 26 -1.00 2.90 -20.00
N GLY A 27 -1.16 4.17 -20.42
CA GLY A 27 -2.04 4.56 -21.55
C GLY A 27 -3.51 4.77 -21.17
N VAL A 28 -3.85 4.75 -19.88
CA VAL A 28 -5.23 4.96 -19.41
C VAL A 28 -5.47 6.43 -19.10
N ASN A 29 -6.55 7.00 -19.63
CA ASN A 29 -6.97 8.36 -19.26
C ASN A 29 -7.60 8.35 -17.87
N ALA A 30 -6.82 8.71 -16.86
CA ALA A 30 -7.24 8.70 -15.46
C ALA A 30 -7.24 10.11 -14.84
N THR A 31 -8.12 10.31 -13.85
CA THR A 31 -8.25 11.58 -13.12
C THR A 31 -8.46 11.29 -11.62
N PRO A 32 -7.91 12.11 -10.72
CA PRO A 32 -8.13 11.95 -9.28
C PRO A 32 -9.51 12.47 -8.89
N SER A 33 -10.12 11.82 -7.90
CA SER A 33 -11.49 12.14 -7.47
C SER A 33 -11.58 13.47 -6.74
N TYR A 34 -10.54 13.93 -6.06
CA TYR A 34 -10.57 15.17 -5.27
C TYR A 34 -10.81 16.42 -6.11
N LEU A 35 -10.61 16.36 -7.44
CA LEU A 35 -10.94 17.48 -8.34
C LEU A 35 -12.45 17.67 -8.51
N TYR A 36 -13.24 16.62 -8.29
CA TYR A 36 -14.69 16.61 -8.48
C TYR A 36 -15.44 16.43 -7.17
N ILE A 37 -14.80 15.84 -6.16
CA ILE A 37 -15.32 15.59 -4.82
C ILE A 37 -14.35 16.24 -3.82
N PRO A 38 -14.52 17.54 -3.51
CA PRO A 38 -13.56 18.25 -2.67
C PRO A 38 -13.63 17.87 -1.18
N GLN A 39 -14.73 17.23 -0.74
CA GLN A 39 -14.88 16.81 0.66
C GLN A 39 -14.05 15.56 0.97
N ASP A 40 -13.37 15.58 2.11
CA ASP A 40 -12.64 14.44 2.65
C ASP A 40 -13.57 13.60 3.54
N GLY A 41 -14.38 12.75 2.93
CA GLY A 41 -15.35 11.92 3.63
C GLY A 41 -16.42 11.33 2.71
N PRO A 42 -17.39 10.62 3.28
CA PRO A 42 -18.48 10.05 2.50
C PRO A 42 -19.35 11.14 1.90
N VAL A 43 -19.72 10.96 0.65
CA VAL A 43 -20.65 11.87 -0.08
C VAL A 43 -21.92 11.12 -0.44
N GLY A 44 -23.01 11.88 -0.64
CA GLY A 44 -24.26 11.30 -1.09
C GLY A 44 -24.20 10.80 -2.55
N GLU A 45 -25.11 9.91 -2.90
CA GLU A 45 -25.20 9.31 -4.24
C GLU A 45 -25.30 10.35 -5.36
N ALA A 46 -26.06 11.42 -5.17
CA ALA A 46 -26.21 12.47 -6.15
C ALA A 46 -24.90 13.19 -6.46
N VAL A 47 -24.10 13.48 -5.42
CA VAL A 47 -22.79 14.13 -5.56
C VAL A 47 -21.83 13.20 -6.30
N LEU A 48 -21.81 11.91 -5.95
CA LEU A 48 -20.97 10.93 -6.62
C LEU A 48 -21.32 10.78 -8.10
N LYS A 49 -22.62 10.66 -8.43
CA LYS A 49 -23.09 10.59 -9.83
C LYS A 49 -22.73 11.84 -10.63
N GLN A 50 -22.86 13.01 -10.03
CA GLN A 50 -22.48 14.27 -10.66
C GLN A 50 -20.96 14.31 -10.95
N ALA A 51 -20.13 13.94 -9.96
CA ALA A 51 -18.67 13.89 -10.11
C ALA A 51 -18.25 12.92 -11.22
N LEU A 52 -18.86 11.74 -11.32
CA LEU A 52 -18.60 10.76 -12.38
C LEU A 52 -18.95 11.31 -13.76
N LYS A 53 -20.07 12.02 -13.86
CA LYS A 53 -20.50 12.66 -15.11
C LYS A 53 -19.55 13.78 -15.53
N GLU A 54 -19.17 14.65 -14.60
CA GLU A 54 -18.24 15.76 -14.88
C GLU A 54 -16.85 15.26 -15.26
N ALA A 55 -16.39 14.18 -14.62
CA ALA A 55 -15.13 13.53 -14.95
C ALA A 55 -15.19 12.71 -16.23
N ALA A 56 -16.36 12.53 -16.85
CA ALA A 56 -16.61 11.60 -17.95
C ALA A 56 -16.02 10.21 -17.67
N ALA A 57 -16.18 9.73 -16.43
CA ALA A 57 -15.57 8.49 -15.95
C ALA A 57 -16.41 7.27 -16.35
N ASP A 58 -15.89 6.43 -17.22
CA ASP A 58 -16.45 5.13 -17.62
C ASP A 58 -16.13 4.03 -16.61
N ALA A 59 -15.07 4.22 -15.80
CA ALA A 59 -14.67 3.31 -14.73
C ALA A 59 -14.18 4.06 -13.48
N VAL A 60 -14.34 3.42 -12.32
CA VAL A 60 -13.88 3.96 -11.03
C VAL A 60 -13.04 2.93 -10.31
N ILE A 61 -11.83 3.33 -9.93
CA ILE A 61 -10.98 2.58 -9.01
C ILE A 61 -11.21 3.15 -7.60
N ILE A 62 -11.62 2.29 -6.67
CA ILE A 62 -11.84 2.65 -5.27
C ILE A 62 -10.90 1.80 -4.42
N THR A 63 -10.03 2.47 -3.66
CA THR A 63 -9.13 1.80 -2.72
C THR A 63 -9.41 2.21 -1.29
N ARG A 64 -9.46 1.23 -0.39
CA ARG A 64 -9.62 1.42 1.05
C ARG A 64 -8.61 0.60 1.85
N LEU A 65 -8.18 1.12 2.98
CA LEU A 65 -7.44 0.36 3.98
C LEU A 65 -8.41 -0.55 4.74
N VAL A 66 -8.10 -1.84 4.80
CA VAL A 66 -8.94 -2.86 5.47
C VAL A 66 -8.38 -3.21 6.83
N ARG A 67 -7.05 -3.29 6.96
CA ARG A 67 -6.38 -3.74 8.18
C ARG A 67 -4.99 -3.13 8.31
N VAL A 68 -4.58 -2.86 9.54
CA VAL A 68 -3.19 -2.58 9.94
C VAL A 68 -2.81 -3.61 10.99
N GLN A 69 -1.71 -4.31 10.78
CA GLN A 69 -1.16 -5.30 11.71
C GLN A 69 0.25 -4.88 12.11
N GLN A 70 0.56 -4.90 13.40
CA GLN A 70 1.93 -4.72 13.87
C GLN A 70 2.67 -6.06 13.79
N LYS A 71 3.81 -6.06 13.14
CA LYS A 71 4.74 -7.19 13.08
C LYS A 71 5.94 -6.85 13.95
N THR A 72 6.24 -7.73 14.89
CA THR A 72 7.42 -7.59 15.73
C THR A 72 8.36 -8.75 15.41
N GLU A 73 9.55 -8.43 14.94
CA GLU A 73 10.62 -9.41 14.74
C GLU A 73 11.70 -9.19 15.80
N ILE A 74 12.07 -10.25 16.49
CA ILE A 74 13.16 -10.27 17.46
C ILE A 74 14.31 -11.01 16.81
N ALA A 75 15.41 -10.31 16.49
CA ALA A 75 16.63 -10.94 16.08
C ALA A 75 17.37 -11.39 17.36
N PRO A 76 17.49 -12.71 17.61
CA PRO A 76 18.23 -13.20 18.76
C PRO A 76 19.72 -12.89 18.59
N GLY A 77 20.29 -12.17 19.54
CA GLY A 77 21.74 -11.92 19.62
C GLY A 77 22.49 -13.05 20.31
N TYR A 78 22.24 -14.33 19.92
CA TYR A 78 22.89 -15.45 20.59
C TYR A 78 23.63 -16.37 19.63
N TYR A 79 24.91 -16.56 19.92
CA TYR A 79 25.76 -17.60 19.31
C TYR A 79 26.19 -18.59 20.40
N ALA A 80 26.02 -19.90 20.18
CA ALA A 80 26.53 -20.94 21.08
C ALA A 80 27.92 -21.33 20.64
N PRO A 81 28.98 -21.14 21.46
CA PRO A 81 30.32 -21.55 21.12
C PRO A 81 30.43 -23.08 21.06
N ASP A 82 31.30 -23.58 20.15
CA ASP A 82 31.61 -25.00 20.05
C ASP A 82 32.33 -25.48 21.33
N PRO A 83 31.85 -26.54 22.04
CA PRO A 83 32.45 -27.05 23.27
C PRO A 83 33.91 -27.49 23.14
N GLY A 84 34.40 -27.72 21.92
CA GLY A 84 35.80 -28.12 21.63
C GLY A 84 36.78 -26.99 21.34
N MET A 85 36.33 -25.72 21.47
CA MET A 85 37.11 -24.55 21.08
C MET A 85 38.34 -24.31 21.97
N ALA A 86 39.52 -24.04 21.36
CA ALA A 86 40.72 -23.67 22.08
C ALA A 86 40.59 -22.29 22.75
N ILE A 87 41.46 -22.03 23.76
CA ILE A 87 41.33 -20.82 24.62
C ILE A 87 41.37 -19.50 23.85
N HIS A 88 42.18 -19.35 22.82
CA HIS A 88 42.28 -18.11 22.08
C HIS A 88 41.02 -17.83 21.20
N PRO A 89 40.52 -18.82 20.39
CA PRO A 89 39.24 -18.68 19.75
C PRO A 89 38.09 -18.43 20.73
N LEU A 90 38.05 -19.14 21.85
CA LEU A 90 37.02 -18.92 22.89
C LEU A 90 37.03 -17.47 23.41
N TYR A 91 38.22 -16.94 23.72
CA TYR A 91 38.39 -15.55 24.19
C TYR A 91 37.94 -14.55 23.14
N THR A 92 38.29 -14.75 21.86
CA THR A 92 37.89 -13.90 20.77
C THR A 92 36.36 -13.91 20.56
N THR A 93 35.80 -15.14 20.61
CA THR A 93 34.32 -15.30 20.50
C THR A 93 33.61 -14.66 21.67
N ALA A 94 34.11 -14.81 22.90
CA ALA A 94 33.51 -14.17 24.06
C ALA A 94 33.49 -12.62 23.98
N TRP A 95 34.48 -12.01 23.32
CA TRP A 95 34.47 -10.58 23.06
C TRP A 95 33.54 -10.19 21.91
N ASN A 96 33.41 -11.01 20.87
CA ASN A 96 32.50 -10.78 19.75
C ASN A 96 31.03 -11.01 20.16
N ASP A 97 30.81 -11.94 21.10
CA ASP A 97 29.48 -12.28 21.65
C ASP A 97 29.17 -11.48 22.93
N TYR A 98 29.91 -10.40 23.18
CA TYR A 98 29.56 -9.48 24.26
C TYR A 98 28.08 -9.07 24.12
N TYR A 99 27.32 -9.31 25.18
CA TYR A 99 25.86 -9.15 25.20
C TYR A 99 25.40 -7.89 24.46
N GLU A 100 24.84 -8.08 23.29
CA GLU A 100 24.03 -7.07 22.61
C GLU A 100 22.56 -7.36 22.91
N PRO A 101 21.81 -6.37 23.41
CA PRO A 101 20.39 -6.57 23.63
C PRO A 101 19.71 -6.95 22.31
N PRO A 102 18.69 -7.83 22.33
CA PRO A 102 18.00 -8.23 21.12
C PRO A 102 17.43 -7.00 20.41
N ILE A 103 17.69 -6.89 19.10
CA ILE A 103 17.15 -5.82 18.30
C ILE A 103 15.69 -6.17 17.99
N VAL A 104 14.79 -5.33 18.47
CA VAL A 104 13.34 -5.46 18.19
C VAL A 104 13.00 -4.60 17.01
N TYR A 105 12.74 -5.25 15.86
CA TYR A 105 12.20 -4.60 14.68
C TYR A 105 10.67 -4.56 14.79
N ARG A 106 10.10 -3.37 14.66
CA ARG A 106 8.65 -3.20 14.57
C ARG A 106 8.33 -2.65 13.19
N SER A 107 7.51 -3.37 12.46
CA SER A 107 6.95 -2.92 11.20
C SER A 107 5.42 -3.01 11.24
N GLU A 108 4.76 -2.26 10.36
CA GLU A 108 3.31 -2.35 10.19
C GLU A 108 3.01 -2.94 8.81
N VAL A 109 2.08 -3.88 8.77
CA VAL A 109 1.57 -4.46 7.54
C VAL A 109 0.19 -3.88 7.25
N TYR A 110 0.09 -3.12 6.18
CA TYR A 110 -1.15 -2.55 5.68
C TYR A 110 -1.81 -3.50 4.70
N THR A 111 -3.05 -3.87 4.95
CA THR A 111 -3.87 -4.62 4.00
C THR A 111 -4.87 -3.65 3.37
N SER A 112 -4.77 -3.44 2.08
CA SER A 112 -5.67 -2.57 1.32
C SER A 112 -6.44 -3.36 0.27
N GLU A 113 -7.66 -2.96 0.05
CA GLU A 113 -8.56 -3.54 -0.95
C GLU A 113 -8.85 -2.50 -2.03
N THR A 114 -8.72 -2.90 -3.30
CA THR A 114 -9.11 -2.09 -4.46
C THR A 114 -10.22 -2.78 -5.24
N SER A 115 -11.22 -2.01 -5.62
CA SER A 115 -12.31 -2.44 -6.51
C SER A 115 -12.29 -1.58 -7.77
N LEU A 116 -12.48 -2.22 -8.92
CA LEU A 116 -12.76 -1.56 -10.20
C LEU A 116 -14.25 -1.67 -10.49
N TYR A 117 -14.89 -0.53 -10.64
CA TYR A 117 -16.32 -0.41 -10.94
C TYR A 117 -16.50 0.10 -12.36
N ASP A 118 -17.35 -0.56 -13.14
CA ASP A 118 -17.74 -0.17 -14.49
C ASP A 118 -19.05 0.63 -14.40
N THR A 119 -19.02 1.89 -14.81
CA THR A 119 -20.18 2.79 -14.69
C THR A 119 -21.31 2.46 -15.66
N ALA A 120 -20.97 1.92 -16.83
CA ALA A 120 -21.96 1.52 -17.83
C ALA A 120 -22.71 0.24 -17.42
N LYS A 121 -21.96 -0.73 -16.86
CA LYS A 121 -22.56 -1.98 -16.35
C LYS A 121 -23.16 -1.84 -14.96
N ASN A 122 -22.85 -0.73 -14.28
CA ASN A 122 -23.28 -0.47 -12.89
C ASN A 122 -22.90 -1.59 -11.91
N GLN A 123 -21.66 -2.11 -12.04
CA GLN A 123 -21.20 -3.22 -11.22
C GLN A 123 -19.68 -3.21 -11.00
N VAL A 124 -19.24 -3.86 -9.93
CA VAL A 124 -17.83 -4.16 -9.70
C VAL A 124 -17.39 -5.25 -10.67
N VAL A 125 -16.39 -4.97 -11.50
CA VAL A 125 -15.85 -5.90 -12.50
C VAL A 125 -14.55 -6.56 -12.07
N TRP A 126 -13.88 -6.00 -11.05
CA TRP A 126 -12.69 -6.59 -10.47
C TRP A 126 -12.52 -6.14 -9.02
N LYS A 127 -11.94 -7.02 -8.21
CA LYS A 127 -11.59 -6.76 -6.82
C LYS A 127 -10.29 -7.47 -6.47
N GLY A 128 -9.40 -6.76 -5.79
CA GLY A 128 -8.13 -7.28 -5.33
C GLY A 128 -7.76 -6.77 -3.95
N THR A 129 -7.01 -7.58 -3.22
CA THR A 129 -6.44 -7.24 -1.91
C THR A 129 -4.93 -7.38 -1.99
N ALA A 130 -4.20 -6.38 -1.52
CA ALA A 130 -2.75 -6.44 -1.43
C ALA A 130 -2.26 -6.04 -0.03
N GLN A 131 -1.12 -6.60 0.36
CA GLN A 131 -0.43 -6.26 1.59
C GLN A 131 0.87 -5.53 1.29
N THR A 132 1.12 -4.46 2.03
CA THR A 132 2.37 -3.70 1.98
C THR A 132 2.93 -3.58 3.38
N GLU A 133 4.21 -3.90 3.55
CA GLU A 133 4.94 -3.69 4.79
C GLU A 133 5.55 -2.30 4.78
N THR A 134 5.36 -1.54 5.86
CA THR A 134 5.86 -0.16 5.91
C THR A 134 7.38 -0.12 6.04
N SER A 135 7.97 0.72 5.19
CA SER A 135 9.39 1.09 5.26
C SER A 135 9.61 2.41 6.02
N GLY A 136 8.53 2.99 6.55
CA GLY A 136 8.53 4.33 7.13
C GLY A 136 8.39 5.47 6.11
N ASN A 137 8.24 5.16 4.82
CA ASN A 137 8.02 6.14 3.76
C ASN A 137 6.72 5.87 3.01
N ILE A 138 5.66 6.56 3.44
CA ILE A 138 4.30 6.42 2.89
C ILE A 138 4.24 6.62 1.36
N ASN A 139 5.06 7.50 0.81
CA ASN A 139 5.05 7.77 -0.64
C ASN A 139 5.59 6.57 -1.43
N GLN A 140 6.63 5.91 -0.93
CA GLN A 140 7.15 4.68 -1.54
C GLN A 140 6.16 3.53 -1.44
N GLU A 141 5.43 3.44 -0.34
CA GLU A 141 4.41 2.43 -0.11
C GLU A 141 3.21 2.61 -1.05
N ILE A 142 2.72 3.84 -1.19
CA ILE A 142 1.66 4.19 -2.15
C ILE A 142 2.10 3.84 -3.58
N LYS A 143 3.31 4.21 -3.97
CA LYS A 143 3.87 3.90 -5.29
C LYS A 143 3.94 2.40 -5.55
N ARG A 144 4.47 1.64 -4.59
CA ARG A 144 4.56 0.18 -4.68
C ARG A 144 3.18 -0.46 -4.77
N TYR A 145 2.23 0.00 -3.95
CA TYR A 145 0.86 -0.49 -3.97
C TYR A 145 0.19 -0.25 -5.33
N ALA A 146 0.27 0.97 -5.86
CA ALA A 146 -0.27 1.32 -7.18
C ALA A 146 0.33 0.42 -8.28
N THR A 147 1.64 0.17 -8.25
CA THR A 147 2.32 -0.72 -9.20
C THR A 147 1.75 -2.15 -9.15
N ILE A 148 1.53 -2.70 -7.94
CA ILE A 148 0.97 -4.05 -7.76
C ILE A 148 -0.45 -4.12 -8.34
N VAL A 149 -1.30 -3.17 -8.00
CA VAL A 149 -2.71 -3.17 -8.45
C VAL A 149 -2.80 -2.98 -9.96
N ILE A 150 -2.06 -2.04 -10.52
CA ILE A 150 -2.06 -1.79 -11.99
C ILE A 150 -1.48 -2.99 -12.74
N GLY A 151 -0.46 -3.66 -12.20
CA GLY A 151 0.04 -4.92 -12.73
C GLY A 151 -1.05 -6.00 -12.80
N ALA A 152 -1.77 -6.19 -11.70
CA ALA A 152 -2.88 -7.16 -11.65
C ALA A 152 -4.04 -6.81 -12.61
N LEU A 153 -4.34 -5.52 -12.82
CA LEU A 153 -5.34 -5.08 -13.79
C LEU A 153 -4.89 -5.35 -15.23
N LYS A 154 -3.60 -5.13 -15.55
CA LYS A 154 -3.01 -5.46 -16.87
C LYS A 154 -3.07 -6.95 -17.17
N GLU A 155 -2.75 -7.82 -16.22
CA GLU A 155 -2.85 -9.27 -16.38
C GLU A 155 -4.28 -9.73 -16.72
N LYS A 156 -5.28 -8.96 -16.34
CA LYS A 156 -6.69 -9.20 -16.62
C LYS A 156 -7.22 -8.45 -17.85
N ASN A 157 -6.35 -7.72 -18.58
CA ASN A 157 -6.71 -6.85 -19.70
C ASN A 157 -7.80 -5.81 -19.36
N LEU A 158 -7.72 -5.23 -18.17
CA LEU A 158 -8.66 -4.22 -17.67
C LEU A 158 -8.09 -2.80 -17.76
N VAL A 159 -6.81 -2.69 -18.05
CA VAL A 159 -6.06 -1.45 -18.31
C VAL A 159 -4.93 -1.71 -19.31
#